data_e63ca645f404bbc0190dd09531baded7
#
_entry.id   e63ca645f404bbc0190dd09531baded7
#
_cell.length_a   1.000
_cell.length_b   1.000
_cell.length_c   1.000
_cell.angle_alpha   90.00
_cell.angle_beta   90.00
_cell.angle_gamma   90.00
#
_symmetry.space_group_name_H-M   'P 1'
#
loop_
_entity.id
_entity.type
_entity.pdbx_description
1 polymer ?
#
loop_
_entity_poly.entity_id
_entity_poly.type
_entity_poly.pdbx_seq_one_letter_code
_entity_poly.pdbx_strand_id
1 'polypeptide(L)'
;MKKYKAIAIPVTFVDDTPRFLTVRDWRFKDWIFVTGGCRRREIYNPLRCALRELEEETRGVVALKNGEYTEFKFVVNESPTVELEYNVFIFFVDFTRSEQQAQIQKFYEEKRKTMLKKILNQPIRKTHDENDYMSYDTLEEFGARKQWKRILDNVLKNPEFYTCISSQNRKTFSIK
;
A
#
# COMPACT_ATOMS: atom_id res chain seq x y z
N MET A 1 1.66 -18.97 -17.63
CA MET A 1 0.71 -18.79 -16.50
C MET A 1 0.66 -17.30 -16.15
N LYS A 2 -0.53 -16.81 -15.92
CA LYS A 2 -0.73 -15.39 -15.55
C LYS A 2 -1.15 -15.28 -14.09
N LYS A 3 -0.45 -14.43 -13.34
CA LYS A 3 -0.79 -14.11 -11.96
C LYS A 3 -1.17 -12.63 -11.86
N TYR A 4 -2.04 -12.31 -10.93
CA TYR A 4 -2.57 -10.97 -10.75
C TYR A 4 -2.17 -10.42 -9.38
N LYS A 5 -1.67 -9.20 -9.38
CA LYS A 5 -1.30 -8.48 -8.17
C LYS A 5 -1.93 -7.09 -8.15
N ALA A 6 -2.08 -6.54 -6.97
CA ALA A 6 -2.55 -5.17 -6.79
C ALA A 6 -1.53 -4.37 -5.98
N ILE A 7 -1.41 -3.10 -6.33
CA ILE A 7 -0.63 -2.11 -5.59
C ILE A 7 -1.60 -1.05 -5.11
N ALA A 8 -1.64 -0.81 -3.81
CA ALA A 8 -2.52 0.16 -3.18
C ALA A 8 -1.71 1.35 -2.67
N ILE A 9 -2.02 2.54 -3.19
CA ILE A 9 -1.26 3.77 -2.89
C ILE A 9 -2.22 4.84 -2.37
N PRO A 10 -2.49 4.89 -1.07
CA PRO A 10 -3.17 6.05 -0.50
C PRO A 10 -2.29 7.30 -0.64
N VAL A 11 -2.88 8.38 -1.13
CA VAL A 11 -2.21 9.67 -1.26
C VAL A 11 -3.03 10.76 -0.57
N THR A 12 -2.36 11.57 0.23
CA THR A 12 -2.93 12.74 0.87
C THR A 12 -2.08 13.97 0.56
N PHE A 13 -2.70 15.13 0.45
CA PHE A 13 -1.99 16.37 0.15
C PHE A 13 -1.86 17.21 1.41
N VAL A 14 -0.63 17.55 1.77
CA VAL A 14 -0.32 18.44 2.89
C VAL A 14 0.40 19.65 2.32
N ASP A 15 -0.20 20.83 2.43
CA ASP A 15 0.34 22.08 1.86
C ASP A 15 0.71 21.90 0.37
N ASP A 16 -0.22 21.35 -0.41
CA ASP A 16 -0.07 21.04 -1.84
C ASP A 16 1.01 19.99 -2.19
N THR A 17 1.62 19.37 -1.19
CA THR A 17 2.61 18.32 -1.40
C THR A 17 1.98 16.95 -1.18
N PRO A 18 2.03 16.03 -2.17
CA PRO A 18 1.51 14.69 -1.99
C PRO A 18 2.39 13.86 -1.05
N ARG A 19 1.74 13.15 -0.14
CA ARG A 19 2.36 12.16 0.73
C ARG A 19 1.70 10.81 0.50
N PHE A 20 2.51 9.78 0.42
CA PHE A 20 2.08 8.43 0.06
C PHE A 20 2.27 7.50 1.25
N LEU A 21 1.27 6.64 1.48
CA LEU A 21 1.43 5.57 2.45
C LEU A 21 2.45 4.57 1.94
N THR A 22 3.48 4.32 2.74
CA THR A 22 4.53 3.35 2.47
C THR A 22 4.67 2.40 3.65
N VAL A 23 5.15 1.20 3.38
CA VAL A 23 5.36 0.16 4.38
C VAL A 23 6.74 -0.45 4.21
N ARG A 24 7.25 -1.07 5.28
CA ARG A 24 8.51 -1.79 5.22
C ARG A 24 8.27 -3.24 5.61
N ASP A 25 8.60 -4.13 4.69
CA ASP A 25 8.56 -5.59 4.94
C ASP A 25 9.67 -5.96 5.93
N TRP A 26 9.30 -6.66 7.00
CA TRP A 26 10.26 -7.01 8.06
C TRP A 26 11.29 -8.06 7.62
N ARG A 27 10.96 -8.89 6.62
CA ARG A 27 11.84 -9.97 6.13
C ARG A 27 12.96 -9.42 5.24
N PHE A 28 12.57 -8.54 4.30
CA PHE A 28 13.47 -8.00 3.28
C PHE A 28 13.99 -6.62 3.61
N LYS A 29 13.43 -5.96 4.64
CA LYS A 29 13.80 -4.59 5.05
C LYS A 29 13.61 -3.55 3.95
N ASP A 30 12.66 -3.80 3.04
CA ASP A 30 12.37 -2.94 1.90
C ASP A 30 11.21 -2.00 2.18
N TRP A 31 11.38 -0.73 1.87
CA TRP A 31 10.31 0.25 1.81
C TRP A 31 9.63 0.17 0.44
N ILE A 32 8.33 -0.06 0.44
CA ILE A 32 7.52 -0.25 -0.77
C ILE A 32 6.14 0.36 -0.59
N PHE A 33 5.40 0.50 -1.69
CA PHE A 33 3.95 0.64 -1.63
C PHE A 33 3.32 -0.71 -1.28
N VAL A 34 2.15 -0.67 -0.66
CA VAL A 34 1.40 -1.89 -0.34
C VAL A 34 1.19 -2.68 -1.63
N THR A 35 1.65 -3.93 -1.65
CA THR A 35 1.62 -4.80 -2.84
C THR A 35 1.28 -6.21 -2.41
N GLY A 36 0.29 -6.82 -3.05
CA GLY A 36 -0.06 -8.19 -2.74
C GLY A 36 -0.73 -8.94 -3.87
N GLY A 37 -0.81 -10.25 -3.72
CA GLY A 37 -1.40 -11.15 -4.69
C GLY A 37 -2.92 -11.18 -4.60
N CYS A 38 -3.60 -11.12 -5.75
CA CYS A 38 -5.04 -11.23 -5.80
C CYS A 38 -5.48 -12.68 -5.63
N ARG A 39 -6.45 -12.90 -4.76
CA ARG A 39 -7.11 -14.20 -4.59
C ARG A 39 -7.93 -14.52 -5.83
N ARG A 40 -8.23 -15.79 -6.05
CA ARG A 40 -9.01 -16.22 -7.22
C ARG A 40 -10.30 -15.42 -7.42
N ARG A 41 -11.00 -15.08 -6.33
CA ARG A 41 -12.23 -14.30 -6.37
C ARG A 41 -12.02 -12.82 -6.71
N GLU A 42 -10.79 -12.34 -6.56
CA GLU A 42 -10.44 -10.94 -6.75
C GLU A 42 -9.88 -10.63 -8.14
N ILE A 43 -9.61 -11.65 -8.95
CA ILE A 43 -9.11 -11.47 -10.32
C ILE A 43 -10.04 -10.59 -11.15
N TYR A 44 -11.35 -10.74 -10.94
CA TYR A 44 -12.37 -9.95 -11.64
C TYR A 44 -12.72 -8.63 -10.93
N ASN A 45 -12.14 -8.40 -9.76
CA ASN A 45 -12.33 -7.18 -9.01
C ASN A 45 -11.02 -6.80 -8.28
N PRO A 46 -10.00 -6.33 -9.03
CA PRO A 46 -8.69 -6.01 -8.44
C PRO A 46 -8.73 -4.87 -7.43
N LEU A 47 -9.74 -3.99 -7.48
CA LEU A 47 -9.95 -2.97 -6.45
C LEU A 47 -10.14 -3.60 -5.07
N ARG A 48 -10.93 -4.68 -5.00
CA ARG A 48 -11.14 -5.41 -3.75
C ARG A 48 -9.85 -6.02 -3.23
N CYS A 49 -9.02 -6.54 -4.13
CA CYS A 49 -7.69 -7.04 -3.80
C CYS A 49 -6.85 -5.94 -3.17
N ALA A 50 -6.77 -4.76 -3.80
CA ALA A 50 -5.99 -3.63 -3.31
C ALA A 50 -6.46 -3.17 -1.92
N LEU A 51 -7.76 -3.05 -1.71
CA LEU A 51 -8.33 -2.63 -0.42
C LEU A 51 -8.06 -3.66 0.69
N ARG A 52 -8.15 -4.94 0.38
CA ARG A 52 -7.83 -6.03 1.32
C ARG A 52 -6.35 -6.02 1.70
N GLU A 53 -5.48 -5.94 0.72
CA GLU A 53 -4.03 -5.89 0.96
C GLU A 53 -3.65 -4.66 1.79
N LEU A 54 -4.26 -3.52 1.50
CA LEU A 54 -4.03 -2.29 2.26
C LEU A 54 -4.38 -2.49 3.75
N GLU A 55 -5.54 -3.07 4.03
CA GLU A 55 -5.96 -3.37 5.40
C GLU A 55 -5.02 -4.37 6.07
N GLU A 56 -4.69 -5.47 5.40
CA GLU A 56 -3.80 -6.50 5.95
C GLU A 56 -2.39 -5.96 6.22
N GLU A 57 -1.81 -5.27 5.26
CA GLU A 57 -0.43 -4.78 5.35
C GLU A 57 -0.25 -3.58 6.27
N THR A 58 -1.33 -2.89 6.63
CA THR A 58 -1.32 -1.84 7.65
C THR A 58 -1.83 -2.33 9.01
N ARG A 59 -1.89 -3.64 9.23
CA ARG A 59 -2.35 -4.27 10.48
C ARG A 59 -3.78 -3.87 10.87
N GLY A 60 -4.64 -3.66 9.89
CA GLY A 60 -6.02 -3.24 10.09
C GLY A 60 -6.21 -1.74 10.32
N VAL A 61 -5.14 -0.96 10.33
CA VAL A 61 -5.21 0.48 10.64
C VAL A 61 -5.85 1.28 9.49
N VAL A 62 -5.50 0.95 8.25
CA VAL A 62 -5.99 1.68 7.08
C VAL A 62 -6.95 0.80 6.29
N ALA A 63 -8.20 0.77 6.74
CA ALA A 63 -9.31 0.13 6.05
C ALA A 63 -10.19 1.23 5.45
N LEU A 64 -10.20 1.38 4.12
CA LEU A 64 -10.82 2.50 3.43
C LEU A 64 -12.21 2.18 2.90
N LYS A 65 -13.08 3.21 2.84
CA LYS A 65 -14.41 3.15 2.25
C LYS A 65 -14.77 4.45 1.53
N ASN A 66 -15.53 4.31 0.45
CA ASN A 66 -16.24 5.39 -0.23
C ASN A 66 -15.39 6.60 -0.64
N GLY A 67 -14.63 6.47 -1.70
CA GLY A 67 -13.86 7.57 -2.23
C GLY A 67 -13.54 7.40 -3.70
N GLU A 68 -12.82 8.36 -4.26
CA GLU A 68 -12.35 8.30 -5.63
C GLU A 68 -10.96 7.70 -5.69
N TYR A 69 -10.72 6.95 -6.75
CA TYR A 69 -9.42 6.38 -7.05
C TYR A 69 -9.16 6.46 -8.54
N THR A 70 -7.90 6.34 -8.89
CA THR A 70 -7.49 6.13 -10.28
C THR A 70 -6.68 4.85 -10.36
N GLU A 71 -6.66 4.26 -11.55
CA GLU A 71 -5.94 3.00 -11.75
C GLU A 71 -5.16 3.01 -13.06
N PHE A 72 -4.07 2.26 -13.05
CA PHE A 72 -3.34 1.90 -14.26
C PHE A 72 -2.73 0.51 -14.08
N LYS A 73 -2.25 -0.08 -15.17
CA LYS A 73 -1.72 -1.44 -15.18
C LYS A 73 -0.35 -1.49 -15.82
N PHE A 74 0.43 -2.47 -15.39
CA PHE A 74 1.63 -2.87 -16.12
C PHE A 74 1.86 -4.38 -15.95
N VAL A 75 2.67 -4.94 -16.83
CA VAL A 75 2.95 -6.37 -16.88
C VAL A 75 4.45 -6.60 -16.74
N VAL A 76 4.82 -7.59 -15.94
CA VAL A 76 6.21 -8.02 -15.75
C VAL A 76 6.29 -9.52 -15.93
N ASN A 77 7.30 -9.99 -16.64
CA ASN A 77 7.58 -11.41 -16.72
C ASN A 77 8.45 -11.83 -15.53
N GLU A 78 7.89 -12.64 -14.63
CA GLU A 78 8.62 -13.21 -13.50
C GLU A 78 9.60 -14.29 -14.00
N SER A 79 9.18 -15.05 -15.02
CA SER A 79 9.95 -16.08 -15.70
C SER A 79 9.44 -16.20 -17.14
N PRO A 80 10.09 -17.01 -18.01
CA PRO A 80 9.58 -17.23 -19.35
C PRO A 80 8.16 -17.78 -19.44
N THR A 81 7.69 -18.45 -18.36
CA THR A 81 6.37 -19.09 -18.30
C THR A 81 5.38 -18.40 -17.38
N VAL A 82 5.80 -17.38 -16.62
CA VAL A 82 4.95 -16.69 -15.64
C VAL A 82 4.95 -15.20 -15.88
N GLU A 83 3.77 -14.68 -16.18
CA GLU A 83 3.51 -13.26 -16.36
C GLU A 83 2.76 -12.72 -15.13
N LEU A 84 3.21 -11.58 -14.61
CA LEU A 84 2.56 -10.86 -13.52
C LEU A 84 1.89 -9.61 -14.06
N GLU A 85 0.57 -9.51 -13.88
CA GLU A 85 -0.17 -8.27 -14.16
C GLU A 85 -0.38 -7.52 -12.84
N TYR A 86 0.13 -6.30 -12.79
CA TYR A 86 -0.04 -5.40 -11.65
C TYR A 86 -1.15 -4.39 -11.95
N ASN A 87 -2.13 -4.33 -11.07
CA ASN A 87 -3.15 -3.29 -11.08
C ASN A 87 -2.82 -2.29 -9.98
N VAL A 88 -2.48 -1.07 -10.37
CA VAL A 88 -2.07 0.00 -9.44
C VAL A 88 -3.28 0.89 -9.18
N PHE A 89 -3.60 1.06 -7.89
CA PHE A 89 -4.70 1.92 -7.44
C PHE A 89 -4.16 3.05 -6.60
N ILE A 90 -4.48 4.28 -6.97
CA ILE A 90 -4.20 5.47 -6.18
C ILE A 90 -5.49 5.86 -5.49
N PHE A 91 -5.49 5.78 -4.15
CA PHE A 91 -6.65 6.12 -3.32
C PHE A 91 -6.47 7.53 -2.76
N PHE A 92 -7.39 8.42 -3.09
CA PHE A 92 -7.34 9.79 -2.57
C PHE A 92 -7.91 9.80 -1.15
N VAL A 93 -7.08 10.23 -0.20
CA VAL A 93 -7.45 10.36 1.21
C VAL A 93 -7.15 11.78 1.68
N ASP A 94 -7.80 12.21 2.75
CA ASP A 94 -7.59 13.52 3.34
C ASP A 94 -7.23 13.34 4.82
N PHE A 95 -5.98 13.03 5.08
CA PHE A 95 -5.47 12.81 6.43
C PHE A 95 -4.52 13.95 6.79
N THR A 96 -4.83 14.67 7.88
CA THR A 96 -3.91 15.65 8.45
C THR A 96 -2.64 14.97 8.94
N ARG A 97 -1.59 15.77 9.19
CA ARG A 97 -0.36 15.22 9.77
C ARG A 97 -0.61 14.56 11.13
N SER A 98 -1.51 15.12 11.95
CA SER A 98 -1.92 14.51 13.23
C SER A 98 -2.59 13.17 13.03
N GLU A 99 -3.49 13.06 12.05
CA GLU A 99 -4.18 11.80 11.73
C GLU A 99 -3.21 10.76 11.19
N GLN A 100 -2.24 11.15 10.34
CA GLN A 100 -1.18 10.29 9.86
C GLN A 100 -0.35 9.73 11.02
N GLN A 101 0.06 10.59 11.96
CA GLN A 101 0.84 10.17 13.13
C GLN A 101 0.04 9.24 14.05
N ALA A 102 -1.25 9.52 14.24
CA ALA A 102 -2.14 8.65 15.02
C ALA A 102 -2.26 7.25 14.40
N GLN A 103 -2.36 7.17 13.07
CA GLN A 103 -2.39 5.90 12.34
C GLN A 103 -1.06 5.13 12.49
N ILE A 104 0.07 5.82 12.37
CA ILE A 104 1.39 5.23 12.55
C ILE A 104 1.55 4.69 13.97
N GLN A 105 1.12 5.43 14.97
CA GLN A 105 1.15 4.99 16.36
C GLN A 105 0.28 3.75 16.57
N LYS A 106 -0.93 3.74 16.02
CA LYS A 106 -1.83 2.58 16.09
C LYS A 106 -1.23 1.36 15.41
N PHE A 107 -0.53 1.52 14.30
CA PHE A 107 0.21 0.45 13.63
C PHE A 107 1.24 -0.19 14.59
N TYR A 108 2.01 0.62 15.30
CA TYR A 108 2.99 0.11 16.26
C TYR A 108 2.35 -0.55 17.48
N GLU A 109 1.19 -0.07 17.92
CA GLU A 109 0.43 -0.72 19.00
C GLU A 109 -0.02 -2.12 18.58
N GLU A 110 -0.56 -2.26 17.37
CA GLU A 110 -0.96 -3.55 16.81
C GLU A 110 0.25 -4.49 16.62
N LYS A 111 1.37 -3.95 16.19
CA LYS A 111 2.63 -4.70 16.10
C LYS A 111 3.07 -5.25 17.46
N ARG A 112 3.03 -4.43 18.51
CA ARG A 112 3.37 -4.85 19.88
C ARG A 112 2.43 -5.94 20.38
N LYS A 113 1.13 -5.81 20.15
CA LYS A 113 0.14 -6.85 20.50
C LYS A 113 0.47 -8.18 19.83
N THR A 114 0.81 -8.15 18.55
CA THR A 114 1.20 -9.35 17.79
C THR A 114 2.47 -9.98 18.38
N MET A 115 3.49 -9.19 18.67
CA MET A 115 4.72 -9.65 19.29
C MET A 115 4.47 -10.32 20.64
N LEU A 116 3.61 -9.71 21.48
CA LEU A 116 3.24 -10.29 22.77
C LEU A 116 2.52 -11.64 22.61
N LYS A 117 1.58 -11.72 21.67
CA LYS A 117 0.89 -12.98 21.37
C LYS A 117 1.88 -14.07 20.93
N LYS A 118 2.90 -13.74 20.12
CA LYS A 118 3.94 -14.68 19.72
C LYS A 118 4.72 -15.21 20.93
N ILE A 119 5.10 -14.32 21.84
CA ILE A 119 5.81 -14.68 23.08
C ILE A 119 4.97 -15.63 23.93
N LEU A 120 3.65 -15.41 23.99
CA LEU A 120 2.71 -16.21 24.76
C LEU A 120 2.15 -17.43 24.01
N ASN A 121 2.69 -17.73 22.82
CA ASN A 121 2.20 -18.80 21.93
C ASN A 121 0.70 -18.72 21.63
N GLN A 122 0.17 -17.51 21.53
CA GLN A 122 -1.22 -17.26 21.15
C GLN A 122 -1.37 -17.15 19.63
N PRO A 123 -2.55 -17.46 19.06
CA PRO A 123 -2.80 -17.32 17.62
C PRO A 123 -2.67 -15.88 17.15
N ILE A 124 -2.09 -15.71 15.96
CA ILE A 124 -1.96 -14.40 15.28
C ILE A 124 -2.51 -14.48 13.86
N ARG A 125 -2.87 -13.32 13.32
CA ARG A 125 -3.20 -13.18 11.91
C ARG A 125 -1.91 -12.98 11.12
N LYS A 126 -1.41 -14.03 10.46
CA LYS A 126 -0.15 -13.98 9.70
C LYS A 126 -0.18 -12.94 8.59
N THR A 127 -1.32 -12.76 7.93
CA THR A 127 -1.50 -11.77 6.87
C THR A 127 -1.38 -10.33 7.39
N HIS A 128 -1.61 -10.08 8.67
CA HIS A 128 -1.43 -8.79 9.34
C HIS A 128 -0.04 -8.61 9.96
N ASP A 129 0.88 -9.54 9.75
CA ASP A 129 2.22 -9.53 10.37
C ASP A 129 3.34 -9.59 9.33
N GLU A 130 3.23 -8.80 8.27
CA GLU A 130 4.21 -8.78 7.18
C GLU A 130 5.12 -7.55 7.21
N ASN A 131 4.65 -6.45 7.77
CA ASN A 131 5.38 -5.19 7.82
C ASN A 131 5.73 -4.78 9.25
N ASP A 132 6.93 -4.22 9.42
CA ASP A 132 7.39 -3.69 10.72
C ASP A 132 7.29 -2.18 10.84
N TYR A 133 7.15 -1.45 9.73
CA TYR A 133 6.98 0.00 9.70
C TYR A 133 5.92 0.45 8.71
N MET A 134 5.28 1.57 9.04
CA MET A 134 4.36 2.30 8.17
C MET A 134 4.70 3.78 8.23
N SER A 135 4.59 4.48 7.11
CA SER A 135 4.87 5.91 7.03
C SER A 135 4.01 6.58 5.95
N TYR A 136 3.91 7.90 6.02
CA TYR A 136 3.38 8.74 4.94
C TYR A 136 4.52 9.62 4.44
N ASP A 137 5.02 9.32 3.26
CA ASP A 137 6.24 9.90 2.70
C ASP A 137 5.97 10.79 1.50
N THR A 138 6.73 11.87 1.37
CA THR A 138 6.88 12.53 0.08
C THR A 138 7.67 11.63 -0.87
N LEU A 139 7.62 11.89 -2.17
CA LEU A 139 8.42 11.12 -3.13
C LEU A 139 9.91 11.23 -2.85
N GLU A 140 10.37 12.38 -2.39
CA GLU A 140 11.77 12.59 -2.01
C GLU A 140 12.17 11.72 -0.80
N GLU A 141 11.37 11.74 0.27
CA GLU A 141 11.59 10.92 1.45
C GLU A 141 11.59 9.42 1.12
N PHE A 142 10.62 8.99 0.32
CA PHE A 142 10.54 7.60 -0.14
C PHE A 142 11.74 7.23 -1.02
N GLY A 143 12.13 8.11 -1.93
CA GLY A 143 13.28 7.91 -2.82
C GLY A 143 14.59 7.73 -2.06
N ALA A 144 14.75 8.40 -0.90
CA ALA A 144 15.95 8.28 -0.05
C ALA A 144 16.02 6.94 0.68
N ARG A 145 14.89 6.28 0.94
CA ARG A 145 14.81 5.06 1.76
C ARG A 145 14.60 3.79 0.97
N LYS A 146 13.92 3.87 -0.18
CA LYS A 146 13.61 2.69 -0.99
C LYS A 146 14.87 2.04 -1.52
N GLN A 147 14.88 0.73 -1.53
CA GLN A 147 15.84 -0.02 -2.33
C GLN A 147 15.31 -0.13 -3.75
N TRP A 148 16.22 -0.23 -4.73
CA TRP A 148 15.81 -0.37 -6.11
C TRP A 148 15.05 -1.69 -6.29
N LYS A 149 13.85 -1.59 -6.89
CA LYS A 149 13.05 -2.73 -7.34
C LYS A 149 12.41 -2.40 -8.66
N ARG A 150 12.47 -3.35 -9.59
CA ARG A 150 11.86 -3.20 -10.91
C ARG A 150 10.38 -2.81 -10.85
N ILE A 151 9.64 -3.35 -9.87
CA ILE A 151 8.23 -3.02 -9.66
C ILE A 151 8.04 -1.55 -9.33
N LEU A 152 8.87 -0.99 -8.44
CA LEU A 152 8.81 0.42 -8.08
C LEU A 152 9.14 1.32 -9.27
N ASP A 153 10.09 0.93 -10.10
CA ASP A 153 10.40 1.65 -11.34
C ASP A 153 9.20 1.67 -12.29
N ASN A 154 8.50 0.56 -12.44
CA ASN A 154 7.29 0.51 -13.27
C ASN A 154 6.18 1.43 -12.77
N VAL A 155 6.10 1.68 -11.47
CA VAL A 155 5.14 2.64 -10.89
C VAL A 155 5.66 4.07 -11.04
N LEU A 156 6.86 4.35 -10.55
CA LEU A 156 7.40 5.71 -10.43
C LEU A 156 7.81 6.35 -11.75
N LYS A 157 8.09 5.55 -12.78
CA LYS A 157 8.39 6.04 -14.15
C LYS A 157 7.17 6.07 -15.05
N ASN A 158 6.02 5.59 -14.59
CA ASN A 158 4.80 5.60 -15.38
C ASN A 158 4.20 7.01 -15.40
N PRO A 159 4.00 7.63 -16.60
CA PRO A 159 3.41 8.96 -16.69
C PRO A 159 2.02 9.06 -16.04
N GLU A 160 1.23 7.99 -16.05
CA GLU A 160 -0.10 7.96 -15.44
C GLU A 160 -0.05 8.17 -13.93
N PHE A 161 1.01 7.71 -13.25
CA PHE A 161 1.19 7.95 -11.83
C PHE A 161 1.20 9.44 -11.51
N TYR A 162 1.98 10.22 -12.26
CA TYR A 162 2.08 11.67 -12.05
C TYR A 162 0.82 12.41 -12.48
N THR A 163 0.16 11.96 -13.54
CA THR A 163 -1.12 12.52 -13.98
C THR A 163 -2.18 12.29 -12.90
N CYS A 164 -2.23 11.09 -12.32
CA CYS A 164 -3.18 10.75 -11.28
C CYS A 164 -3.03 11.59 -10.02
N ILE A 165 -1.79 11.89 -9.61
CA ILE A 165 -1.53 12.64 -8.38
C ILE A 165 -1.53 14.15 -8.55
N SER A 166 -1.65 14.68 -9.77
CA SER A 166 -1.61 16.13 -10.04
C SER A 166 -2.93 16.85 -9.72
N SER A 167 -4.04 16.11 -9.60
CA SER A 167 -5.37 16.68 -9.33
C SER A 167 -5.73 16.55 -7.85
N GLN A 168 -6.12 17.68 -7.22
CA GLN A 168 -6.42 17.74 -5.79
C GLN A 168 -7.91 17.70 -5.46
N ASN A 169 -8.77 18.05 -6.41
CA ASN A 169 -10.22 18.13 -6.19
C ASN A 169 -10.88 16.76 -6.40
N ARG A 170 -10.73 15.86 -5.41
CA ARG A 170 -11.27 14.52 -5.44
C ARG A 170 -12.08 14.22 -4.17
N LYS A 171 -13.13 13.41 -4.34
CA LYS A 171 -13.83 12.84 -3.21
C LYS A 171 -12.91 11.82 -2.53
N THR A 172 -12.59 12.06 -1.28
CA THR A 172 -11.62 11.23 -0.56
C THR A 172 -12.24 10.01 0.12
N PHE A 173 -11.44 8.95 0.24
CA PHE A 173 -11.77 7.79 1.07
C PHE A 173 -11.70 8.17 2.55
N SER A 174 -12.54 7.51 3.35
CA SER A 174 -12.49 7.61 4.80
C SER A 174 -12.16 6.25 5.41
N ILE A 175 -11.69 6.25 6.65
CA ILE A 175 -11.49 5.03 7.43
C ILE A 175 -12.86 4.42 7.77
N LYS A 176 -12.96 3.10 7.66
CA LYS A 176 -14.14 2.33 8.08
C LYS A 176 -14.41 2.47 9.56
#